data_a34edb61a7172b10d04e9d0f82e288ed
#
_entry.id   a34edb61a7172b10d04e9d0f82e288ed
#
_cell.length_a   1.000
_cell.length_b   1.000
_cell.length_c   1.000
_cell.angle_alpha   90.00
_cell.angle_beta   90.00
_cell.angle_gamma   90.00
#
_symmetry.space_group_name_H-M   'P 1'
#
loop_
_entity.id
_entity.type
_entity.pdbx_description
1 polymer ?
#
loop_
_entity_poly.entity_id
_entity_poly.type
_entity_poly.pdbx_seq_one_letter_code
_entity_poly.pdbx_strand_id
1 'polypeptide(L)'
;ADGVRLAHASTVAKKVVMETPEEYLRKNGSYCIYARKAPCAVDTAAVRRTVEALVRQQVPFDFNFDHSSAKALYCTEFVVHVLEQNNCFCFSRLRKRNYMYPNDVLKIISTR
;
A
#
# COMPACT_ATOMS: atom_id res chain seq x y z
N ALA A 1 -16.47 9.56 7.93
CA ALA A 1 -15.82 10.81 8.16
C ALA A 1 -14.98 11.20 6.97
N ASP A 2 -14.84 12.47 6.82
CA ASP A 2 -14.22 13.06 5.65
C ASP A 2 -12.78 12.76 5.56
N GLY A 3 -12.11 12.16 6.24
CA GLY A 3 -10.68 11.95 6.12
C GLY A 3 -10.27 10.56 5.75
N VAL A 4 -11.17 9.60 5.86
CA VAL A 4 -10.76 8.21 5.68
C VAL A 4 -10.84 7.80 4.21
N ARG A 5 -9.72 7.36 3.68
CA ARG A 5 -9.61 6.83 2.32
C ARG A 5 -8.78 5.55 2.37
N LEU A 6 -9.08 4.65 1.46
CA LEU A 6 -8.27 3.44 1.25
C LEU A 6 -7.48 3.62 -0.03
N ALA A 7 -6.17 3.44 0.06
CA ALA A 7 -5.30 3.51 -1.10
C ALA A 7 -4.64 2.15 -1.30
N HIS A 8 -4.61 1.69 -2.53
CA HIS A 8 -4.02 0.39 -2.82
C HIS A 8 -3.68 0.27 -4.31
N ALA A 9 -2.80 -0.68 -4.61
CA ALA A 9 -2.54 -1.07 -5.99
C ALA A 9 -3.62 -2.08 -6.38
N SER A 10 -4.46 -1.71 -7.33
CA SER A 10 -5.66 -2.47 -7.68
C SER A 10 -5.45 -3.30 -8.93
N THR A 11 -5.75 -4.60 -8.84
CA THR A 11 -5.73 -5.47 -10.01
C THR A 11 -6.91 -5.18 -10.94
N VAL A 12 -8.04 -4.75 -10.38
CA VAL A 12 -9.24 -4.44 -11.17
C VAL A 12 -9.04 -3.15 -11.96
N ALA A 13 -8.58 -2.09 -11.30
CA ALA A 13 -8.30 -0.81 -11.95
C ALA A 13 -6.97 -0.83 -12.70
N LYS A 14 -6.12 -1.83 -12.44
CA LYS A 14 -4.78 -2.01 -13.03
C LYS A 14 -3.82 -0.88 -12.71
N LYS A 15 -4.06 -0.17 -11.62
CA LYS A 15 -3.22 0.95 -11.17
C LYS A 15 -3.47 1.25 -9.70
N VAL A 16 -2.65 2.15 -9.15
CA VAL A 16 -2.87 2.66 -7.80
C VAL A 16 -4.12 3.54 -7.78
N VAL A 17 -5.00 3.27 -6.84
CA VAL A 17 -6.25 4.02 -6.67
C VAL A 17 -6.43 4.44 -5.22
N MET A 18 -7.26 5.46 -5.02
CA MET A 18 -7.70 5.89 -3.70
C MET A 18 -9.22 5.96 -3.72
N GLU A 19 -9.86 5.33 -2.73
CA GLU A 19 -11.31 5.26 -2.69
C GLU A 19 -11.81 5.28 -1.24
N THR A 20 -13.11 5.50 -1.06
CA THR A 20 -13.70 5.42 0.28
C THR A 20 -13.84 3.97 0.72
N PRO A 21 -13.93 3.70 2.05
CA PRO A 21 -14.21 2.35 2.52
C PRO A 21 -15.49 1.77 1.91
N GLU A 22 -16.51 2.59 1.73
CA GLU A 22 -17.77 2.15 1.16
C GLU A 22 -17.62 1.71 -0.29
N GLU A 23 -16.87 2.48 -1.08
CA GLU A 23 -16.59 2.11 -2.46
C GLU A 23 -15.83 0.80 -2.55
N TYR A 24 -14.83 0.64 -1.68
CA TYR A 24 -14.03 -0.58 -1.64
C TYR A 24 -14.90 -1.80 -1.33
N LEU A 25 -15.73 -1.72 -0.29
CA LEU A 25 -16.60 -2.82 0.12
C LEU A 25 -17.64 -3.15 -0.94
N ARG A 26 -18.15 -2.14 -1.62
CA ARG A 26 -19.11 -2.35 -2.70
C ARG A 26 -18.51 -3.16 -3.85
N LYS A 27 -17.24 -2.91 -4.15
CA LYS A 27 -16.55 -3.61 -5.23
C LYS A 27 -16.09 -5.00 -4.84
N ASN A 28 -15.80 -5.22 -3.56
CA ASN A 28 -15.15 -6.43 -3.09
C ASN A 28 -16.05 -7.34 -2.24
N GLY A 29 -17.32 -7.01 -2.14
CA GLY A 29 -18.32 -7.89 -1.52
C GLY A 29 -18.15 -8.03 -0.02
N SER A 30 -18.04 -9.26 0.45
CA SER A 30 -18.09 -9.59 1.88
C SER A 30 -16.76 -9.54 2.62
N TYR A 31 -15.78 -8.84 2.11
CA TYR A 31 -14.51 -8.69 2.83
C TYR A 31 -14.67 -7.86 4.10
N CYS A 32 -13.89 -8.20 5.11
CA CYS A 32 -13.79 -7.42 6.34
C CYS A 32 -12.58 -6.52 6.25
N ILE A 33 -12.66 -5.35 6.90
CA ILE A 33 -11.53 -4.42 6.98
C ILE A 33 -10.99 -4.44 8.39
N TYR A 34 -9.71 -4.74 8.53
CA TYR A 34 -8.99 -4.69 9.80
C TYR A 34 -7.97 -3.55 9.75
N ALA A 35 -7.85 -2.82 10.84
CA ALA A 35 -6.91 -1.71 10.92
C ALA A 35 -5.71 -2.08 11.79
N ARG A 36 -4.53 -1.65 11.36
CA ARG A 36 -3.28 -1.78 12.11
C ARG A 36 -2.51 -0.47 12.01
N LYS A 37 -1.80 -0.13 13.07
CA LYS A 37 -0.93 1.05 13.02
C LYS A 37 0.31 0.75 12.19
N ALA A 38 0.83 1.78 11.52
CA ALA A 38 2.11 1.66 10.86
C ALA A 38 3.20 1.29 11.89
N PRO A 39 4.22 0.54 11.48
CA PRO A 39 5.27 0.10 12.41
C PRO A 39 6.20 1.23 12.87
N CYS A 40 6.12 2.39 12.24
CA CYS A 40 6.89 3.57 12.58
C CYS A 40 5.94 4.76 12.74
N ALA A 41 6.40 5.77 13.46
CA ALA A 41 5.68 7.04 13.50
C ALA A 41 5.81 7.71 12.14
N VAL A 42 4.69 7.97 11.48
CA VAL A 42 4.67 8.62 10.17
C VAL A 42 3.73 9.84 10.22
N ASP A 43 4.06 10.85 9.42
CA ASP A 43 3.20 12.01 9.25
C ASP A 43 2.08 11.64 8.27
N THR A 44 0.85 11.62 8.77
CA THR A 44 -0.33 11.25 7.99
C THR A 44 -0.48 12.14 6.75
N ALA A 45 -0.23 13.43 6.88
CA ALA A 45 -0.32 14.36 5.76
C ALA A 45 0.73 14.04 4.68
N ALA A 46 1.95 13.69 5.11
CA ALA A 46 3.01 13.33 4.18
C ALA A 46 2.68 12.01 3.46
N VAL A 47 2.15 11.03 4.18
CA VAL A 47 1.72 9.77 3.57
C VAL A 47 0.65 10.05 2.52
N ARG A 48 -0.33 10.90 2.85
CA ARG A 48 -1.39 11.25 1.91
C ARG A 48 -0.84 11.91 0.65
N ARG A 49 0.13 12.80 0.79
CA ARG A 49 0.76 13.45 -0.37
C ARG A 49 1.48 12.44 -1.26
N THR A 50 2.18 11.49 -0.65
CA THR A 50 2.85 10.41 -1.39
C THR A 50 1.84 9.60 -2.20
N VAL A 51 0.75 9.19 -1.56
CA VAL A 51 -0.30 8.41 -2.22
C VAL A 51 -0.96 9.21 -3.34
N GLU A 52 -1.30 10.48 -3.08
CA GLU A 52 -1.94 11.31 -4.10
C GLU A 52 -1.05 11.51 -5.32
N ALA A 53 0.26 11.63 -5.11
CA ALA A 53 1.20 11.72 -6.22
C ALA A 53 1.19 10.45 -7.07
N LEU A 54 1.17 9.28 -6.43
CA LEU A 54 1.11 8.00 -7.16
C LEU A 54 -0.18 7.87 -7.95
N VAL A 55 -1.30 8.31 -7.38
CA VAL A 55 -2.59 8.30 -8.07
C VAL A 55 -2.56 9.23 -9.28
N ARG A 56 -2.03 10.44 -9.12
CA ARG A 56 -1.93 11.41 -10.23
C ARG A 56 -1.04 10.87 -11.35
N GLN A 57 0.03 10.19 -11.01
CA GLN A 57 0.95 9.61 -11.99
C GLN A 57 0.38 8.35 -12.65
N GLN A 58 -0.77 7.88 -12.18
CA GLN A 58 -1.41 6.67 -12.68
C GLN A 58 -0.45 5.47 -12.68
N VAL A 59 0.28 5.31 -11.57
CA VAL A 59 1.25 4.22 -11.43
C VAL A 59 0.52 2.88 -11.64
N PRO A 60 0.96 2.06 -12.61
CA PRO A 60 0.24 0.83 -12.94
C PRO A 60 0.48 -0.27 -11.92
N PHE A 61 -0.43 -1.23 -11.89
CA PHE A 61 -0.23 -2.45 -11.11
C PHE A 61 0.84 -3.31 -11.77
N ASP A 62 1.75 -3.83 -10.94
CA ASP A 62 2.84 -4.68 -11.43
C ASP A 62 2.40 -6.14 -11.43
N PHE A 63 1.97 -6.64 -12.59
CA PHE A 63 1.56 -8.03 -12.74
C PHE A 63 2.75 -8.99 -12.85
N ASN A 64 3.96 -8.47 -12.94
CA ASN A 64 5.18 -9.29 -12.93
C ASN A 64 5.75 -9.49 -11.53
N PHE A 65 5.23 -8.76 -10.54
CA PHE A 65 5.64 -8.84 -9.14
C PHE A 65 7.14 -8.63 -8.96
N ASP A 66 7.69 -7.68 -9.69
CA ASP A 66 9.12 -7.34 -9.66
C ASP A 66 9.30 -6.01 -8.92
N HIS A 67 9.84 -6.07 -7.70
CA HIS A 67 10.03 -4.87 -6.91
C HIS A 67 11.42 -4.23 -7.07
N SER A 68 12.10 -4.52 -8.15
CA SER A 68 13.37 -3.85 -8.47
C SER A 68 13.15 -2.45 -9.04
N SER A 69 11.93 -2.09 -9.41
CA SER A 69 11.58 -0.79 -9.99
C SER A 69 10.27 -0.30 -9.39
N ALA A 70 10.19 1.01 -9.12
CA ALA A 70 8.97 1.64 -8.64
C ALA A 70 8.07 2.19 -9.75
N LYS A 71 8.35 1.84 -11.00
CA LYS A 71 7.52 2.29 -12.14
C LYS A 71 6.16 1.64 -12.15
N ALA A 72 6.04 0.45 -11.56
CA ALA A 72 4.79 -0.25 -11.35
C ALA A 72 4.86 -0.88 -9.97
N LEU A 73 3.72 -1.00 -9.29
CA LEU A 73 3.69 -1.48 -7.91
C LEU A 73 2.62 -2.56 -7.74
N TYR A 74 2.98 -3.69 -7.13
CA TYR A 74 1.97 -4.65 -6.70
C TYR A 74 1.50 -4.30 -5.26
N CYS A 75 0.48 -4.99 -4.75
CA CYS A 75 -0.25 -4.53 -3.55
C CYS A 75 0.64 -4.36 -2.30
N THR A 76 1.42 -5.37 -1.94
CA THR A 76 2.30 -5.26 -0.76
C THR A 76 3.46 -4.32 -1.01
N GLU A 77 3.98 -4.30 -2.22
CA GLU A 77 5.03 -3.37 -2.61
C GLU A 77 4.56 -1.92 -2.48
N PHE A 78 3.30 -1.64 -2.82
CA PHE A 78 2.73 -0.31 -2.67
C PHE A 78 2.80 0.16 -1.21
N VAL A 79 2.37 -0.70 -0.28
CA VAL A 79 2.39 -0.37 1.16
C VAL A 79 3.82 -0.09 1.62
N VAL A 80 4.74 -0.98 1.30
CA VAL A 80 6.15 -0.83 1.68
C VAL A 80 6.74 0.43 1.06
N HIS A 81 6.46 0.68 -0.21
CA HIS A 81 6.97 1.86 -0.91
C HIS A 81 6.51 3.16 -0.24
N VAL A 82 5.22 3.28 0.06
CA VAL A 82 4.67 4.49 0.69
C VAL A 82 5.31 4.72 2.06
N LEU A 83 5.45 3.66 2.86
CA LEU A 83 6.04 3.78 4.19
C LEU A 83 7.53 4.14 4.11
N GLU A 84 8.27 3.54 3.18
CA GLU A 84 9.69 3.86 3.01
C GLU A 84 9.91 5.28 2.52
N GLN A 85 9.04 5.78 1.67
CA GLN A 85 9.09 7.18 1.23
C GLN A 85 8.84 8.15 2.40
N ASN A 86 8.31 7.65 3.50
CA ASN A 86 8.04 8.42 4.71
C ASN A 86 8.92 7.95 5.87
N ASN A 87 10.11 7.44 5.56
CA ASN A 87 11.18 7.10 6.51
C ASN A 87 10.86 5.91 7.42
N CYS A 88 9.98 5.03 7.00
CA CYS A 88 9.69 3.80 7.73
C CYS A 88 10.36 2.63 7.01
N PHE A 89 11.50 2.18 7.53
CA PHE A 89 12.39 1.22 6.85
C PHE A 89 12.40 -0.17 7.49
N CYS A 90 11.28 -0.58 8.07
CA CYS A 90 11.20 -1.87 8.77
C CYS A 90 11.17 -3.08 7.83
N PHE A 91 11.07 -2.85 6.52
CA PHE A 91 10.80 -3.90 5.55
C PHE A 91 12.02 -4.31 4.71
N SER A 92 13.22 -3.91 5.10
CA SER A 92 14.42 -4.13 4.28
C SER A 92 14.70 -5.60 4.00
N ARG A 93 14.37 -6.50 4.95
CA ARG A 93 14.55 -7.94 4.74
C ARG A 93 13.64 -8.48 3.65
N LEU A 94 12.42 -7.95 3.57
CA LEU A 94 11.46 -8.39 2.57
C LEU A 94 11.87 -7.97 1.17
N ARG A 95 12.51 -6.82 1.06
CA ARG A 95 12.99 -6.32 -0.23
C ARG A 95 14.03 -7.22 -0.87
N LYS A 96 14.73 -8.03 -0.07
CA LYS A 96 15.72 -8.96 -0.57
C LYS A 96 15.12 -10.25 -1.11
N ARG A 97 13.83 -10.46 -0.90
CA ARG A 97 13.13 -11.65 -1.41
C ARG A 97 12.63 -11.38 -2.82
N ASN A 98 12.30 -12.47 -3.52
CA ASN A 98 11.74 -12.37 -4.86
C ASN A 98 10.35 -11.74 -4.86
N TYR A 99 9.60 -11.90 -3.77
CA TYR A 99 8.25 -11.36 -3.64
C TYR A 99 7.97 -11.07 -2.17
N MET A 100 7.31 -9.93 -1.92
CA MET A 100 6.90 -9.53 -0.57
C MET A 100 5.46 -9.99 -0.34
N TYR A 101 5.29 -11.05 0.47
CA TYR A 101 3.96 -11.59 0.74
C TYR A 101 3.20 -10.74 1.74
N PRO A 102 1.86 -10.60 1.59
CA PRO A 102 1.05 -9.81 2.53
C PRO A 102 1.23 -10.24 3.99
N ASN A 103 1.31 -11.54 4.26
CA ASN A 103 1.47 -12.03 5.62
C ASN A 103 2.81 -11.62 6.24
N ASP A 104 3.86 -11.52 5.46
CA ASP A 104 5.17 -11.08 5.96
C ASP A 104 5.13 -9.60 6.35
N VAL A 105 4.48 -8.78 5.54
CA VAL A 105 4.28 -7.35 5.86
C VAL A 105 3.42 -7.22 7.11
N LEU A 106 2.34 -7.98 7.20
CA LEU A 106 1.44 -7.95 8.35
C LEU A 106 2.15 -8.35 9.65
N LYS A 107 3.04 -9.33 9.60
CA LYS A 107 3.81 -9.73 10.77
C LYS A 107 4.67 -8.59 11.29
N ILE A 108 5.33 -7.85 10.42
CA ILE A 108 6.17 -6.73 10.80
C ILE A 108 5.32 -5.64 11.45
N ILE A 109 4.17 -5.34 10.89
CA ILE A 109 3.25 -4.34 11.42
C ILE A 109 2.71 -4.79 12.78
N SER A 110 2.35 -6.06 12.92
CA SER A 110 1.69 -6.58 14.13
C SER A 110 2.64 -6.74 15.32
N THR A 111 3.96 -6.77 15.09
CA THR A 111 4.93 -6.88 16.19
C THR A 111 5.31 -5.51 16.78
N ARG A 112 4.74 -4.43 16.31
CA ARG A 112 5.07 -3.07 16.75
C ARG A 112 3.94 -2.41 17.59
#